data_8613c4e417eb3a72a7f6f52d6790d386
#
_entry.id   8613c4e417eb3a72a7f6f52d6790d386
#
_cell.length_a   1.000
_cell.length_b   1.000
_cell.length_c   1.000
_cell.angle_alpha   90.00
_cell.angle_beta   90.00
_cell.angle_gamma   90.00
#
_symmetry.space_group_name_H-M   'P 1'
#
loop_
_entity.id
_entity.type
_entity.pdbx_description
1 polymer ?
#
loop_
_entity_poly.entity_id
_entity_poly.type
_entity_poly.pdbx_seq_one_letter_code
_entity_poly.pdbx_strand_id
1 'polypeptide(L)'
;MKHLKKTQTTLVMFNNPELKPLGTVELQTCNPKNGECYLIEYTVVSNGVKALLGASSIQQFSLMSVNIDNIMLVSSDTPNWSSALADYKEVFTGEGKLEEELHLTVDKTVSPVILPVRKVPLAVKEPLKKEIDHLVAQEILKPVDTPTDWVSSMVVVMKNNGKIRLCIDPKPLNQALKRNHYPLPVIDDLLPELSKAKVFSVEDAKNGFWHIQLDTDSSFFTTFGTLWGRNRWTRMPFGISPAPEEFQRRLDTALAGLQGVVPIFDDILIYGVGETKAEAIENHDQRLITLFERCKSKGIKLNKEKCKFRLSEVSFMGHVISEEGLKPDPAKIQGVQEMPTPESKQDVKRLLGMVNYLQKFAPNLSEATAPMRELLKEENQFLWDEEVQGRSFKRVKQLIVESPVLKYF
;
A
#
# COMPACT_ATOMS: atom_id res chain seq x y z
N MET A 1 -47.75 -24.10 -0.80
CA MET A 1 -46.98 -24.33 -2.05
C MET A 1 -47.77 -24.12 -3.35
N LYS A 2 -49.02 -23.64 -3.32
CA LYS A 2 -49.86 -23.52 -4.53
C LYS A 2 -49.62 -22.30 -5.44
N HIS A 3 -48.65 -21.43 -5.14
CA HIS A 3 -48.41 -20.16 -5.88
C HIS A 3 -46.96 -19.94 -6.35
N LEU A 4 -46.10 -20.97 -6.32
CA LEU A 4 -44.75 -20.84 -6.82
C LEU A 4 -44.70 -21.01 -8.34
N LYS A 5 -44.16 -20.00 -9.05
CA LYS A 5 -43.80 -20.11 -10.48
C LYS A 5 -42.54 -20.97 -10.60
N LYS A 6 -42.52 -21.91 -11.57
CA LYS A 6 -41.31 -22.71 -11.85
C LYS A 6 -40.20 -21.80 -12.39
N THR A 7 -38.98 -21.95 -11.90
CA THR A 7 -37.79 -21.29 -12.40
C THR A 7 -36.75 -22.33 -12.86
N GLN A 8 -35.99 -21.96 -13.90
CA GLN A 8 -34.83 -22.74 -14.36
C GLN A 8 -33.50 -22.18 -13.83
N THR A 9 -33.55 -21.09 -13.04
CA THR A 9 -32.38 -20.43 -12.50
C THR A 9 -31.74 -21.31 -11.42
N THR A 10 -30.40 -21.45 -11.49
CA THR A 10 -29.61 -22.08 -10.42
C THR A 10 -28.91 -20.94 -9.67
N LEU A 11 -28.93 -20.94 -8.34
CA LEU A 11 -28.24 -19.98 -7.50
C LEU A 11 -26.88 -20.56 -7.12
N VAL A 12 -25.80 -19.80 -7.36
CA VAL A 12 -24.44 -20.15 -6.93
C VAL A 12 -24.11 -19.31 -5.70
N MET A 13 -23.85 -19.95 -4.58
CA MET A 13 -23.45 -19.24 -3.36
C MET A 13 -21.96 -18.89 -3.37
N PHE A 14 -21.56 -17.90 -2.57
CA PHE A 14 -20.20 -17.39 -2.49
C PHE A 14 -19.11 -18.47 -2.28
N ASN A 15 -19.46 -19.60 -1.66
CA ASN A 15 -18.57 -20.74 -1.44
C ASN A 15 -18.77 -21.90 -2.45
N ASN A 16 -19.36 -21.61 -3.61
CA ASN A 16 -19.54 -22.54 -4.73
C ASN A 16 -20.53 -23.72 -4.58
N PRO A 17 -21.36 -23.90 -3.54
CA PRO A 17 -22.46 -24.87 -3.64
C PRO A 17 -23.60 -24.31 -4.49
N GLU A 18 -24.01 -25.08 -5.48
CA GLU A 18 -25.21 -24.78 -6.26
C GLU A 18 -26.47 -25.05 -5.44
N LEU A 19 -27.39 -24.11 -5.44
CA LEU A 19 -28.66 -24.21 -4.76
C LEU A 19 -29.80 -24.17 -5.80
N LYS A 20 -30.59 -25.27 -5.87
CA LYS A 20 -31.74 -25.32 -6.77
C LYS A 20 -32.97 -24.71 -6.09
N PRO A 21 -33.53 -23.63 -6.63
CA PRO A 21 -34.73 -23.02 -6.09
C PRO A 21 -35.95 -23.92 -6.21
N LEU A 22 -36.87 -23.75 -5.27
CA LEU A 22 -38.20 -24.39 -5.32
C LEU A 22 -39.13 -23.66 -6.32
N GLY A 23 -38.84 -22.42 -6.63
CA GLY A 23 -39.58 -21.55 -7.55
C GLY A 23 -39.45 -20.07 -7.18
N THR A 24 -40.21 -19.21 -7.87
CA THR A 24 -40.33 -17.80 -7.57
C THR A 24 -41.74 -17.42 -7.14
N VAL A 25 -41.86 -16.35 -6.35
CA VAL A 25 -43.14 -15.79 -5.89
C VAL A 25 -43.02 -14.28 -5.83
N GLU A 26 -44.05 -13.58 -6.29
CA GLU A 26 -44.18 -12.13 -6.16
C GLU A 26 -44.92 -11.80 -4.84
N LEU A 27 -44.27 -10.99 -3.99
CA LEU A 27 -44.87 -10.57 -2.72
C LEU A 27 -44.80 -9.01 -2.62
N GLN A 28 -45.88 -8.44 -2.11
CA GLN A 28 -45.87 -7.06 -1.76
C GLN A 28 -45.05 -6.86 -0.50
N THR A 29 -43.94 -6.09 -0.62
CA THR A 29 -42.99 -5.84 0.45
C THR A 29 -42.90 -4.35 0.71
N CYS A 30 -43.06 -3.96 1.98
CA CYS A 30 -43.10 -2.53 2.36
C CYS A 30 -41.87 -2.17 3.18
N ASN A 31 -41.31 -0.97 2.92
CA ASN A 31 -40.25 -0.41 3.72
C ASN A 31 -40.84 0.13 5.04
N PRO A 32 -40.48 -0.40 6.22
CA PRO A 32 -41.08 0.00 7.49
C PRO A 32 -40.71 1.43 7.91
N LYS A 33 -39.70 2.07 7.27
CA LYS A 33 -39.27 3.43 7.60
C LYS A 33 -40.12 4.52 6.94
N ASN A 34 -40.55 4.31 5.68
CA ASN A 34 -41.29 5.30 4.90
C ASN A 34 -42.67 4.84 4.45
N GLY A 35 -43.03 3.56 4.69
CA GLY A 35 -44.32 2.98 4.33
C GLY A 35 -44.48 2.66 2.84
N GLU A 36 -43.51 2.90 1.98
CA GLU A 36 -43.61 2.61 0.56
C GLU A 36 -43.56 1.10 0.31
N CYS A 37 -44.46 0.63 -0.55
CA CYS A 37 -44.64 -0.80 -0.84
C CYS A 37 -44.36 -1.09 -2.32
N TYR A 38 -43.62 -2.14 -2.56
CA TYR A 38 -43.24 -2.59 -3.90
C TYR A 38 -43.54 -4.09 -4.09
N LEU A 39 -43.91 -4.49 -5.31
CA LEU A 39 -44.08 -5.88 -5.67
C LEU A 39 -42.71 -6.44 -6.03
N ILE A 40 -42.21 -7.39 -5.23
CA ILE A 40 -40.87 -7.95 -5.40
C ILE A 40 -40.98 -9.46 -5.68
N GLU A 41 -40.25 -9.92 -6.69
CA GLU A 41 -40.13 -11.34 -6.98
C GLU A 41 -39.04 -11.95 -6.07
N TYR A 42 -39.47 -12.94 -5.26
CA TYR A 42 -38.60 -13.70 -4.39
C TYR A 42 -38.32 -15.08 -4.95
N THR A 43 -37.04 -15.47 -4.94
CA THR A 43 -36.64 -16.84 -5.23
C THR A 43 -36.73 -17.69 -3.95
N VAL A 44 -37.55 -18.70 -3.95
CA VAL A 44 -37.80 -19.56 -2.78
C VAL A 44 -36.85 -20.75 -2.82
N VAL A 45 -36.12 -20.93 -1.72
CA VAL A 45 -35.16 -22.04 -1.54
C VAL A 45 -35.56 -22.92 -0.36
N SER A 46 -35.00 -24.12 -0.25
CA SER A 46 -35.23 -25.04 0.88
C SER A 46 -34.72 -24.46 2.20
N ASN A 47 -35.24 -24.97 3.33
CA ASN A 47 -34.94 -24.47 4.69
C ASN A 47 -33.45 -24.39 5.00
N GLY A 48 -33.05 -23.39 5.81
CA GLY A 48 -31.70 -23.22 6.37
C GLY A 48 -30.91 -22.04 5.84
N VAL A 49 -31.46 -21.25 4.91
CA VAL A 49 -30.81 -20.03 4.37
C VAL A 49 -31.55 -18.80 4.89
N LYS A 50 -30.79 -17.78 5.34
CA LYS A 50 -31.37 -16.48 5.70
C LYS A 50 -31.91 -15.79 4.45
N ALA A 51 -33.04 -15.08 4.58
CA ALA A 51 -33.58 -14.27 3.52
C ALA A 51 -32.61 -13.15 3.16
N LEU A 52 -32.31 -12.97 1.87
CA LEU A 52 -31.45 -11.92 1.33
C LEU A 52 -32.26 -11.08 0.36
N LEU A 53 -32.08 -9.76 0.41
CA LEU A 53 -32.62 -8.83 -0.57
C LEU A 53 -31.62 -8.70 -1.74
N GLY A 54 -32.10 -8.82 -2.97
CA GLY A 54 -31.27 -8.59 -4.15
C GLY A 54 -30.95 -7.11 -4.37
N ALA A 55 -29.89 -6.82 -5.13
CA ALA A 55 -29.42 -5.46 -5.38
C ALA A 55 -30.50 -4.54 -5.96
N SER A 56 -31.31 -5.03 -6.91
CA SER A 56 -32.43 -4.29 -7.50
C SER A 56 -33.49 -3.89 -6.46
N SER A 57 -33.81 -4.78 -5.53
CA SER A 57 -34.77 -4.50 -4.46
C SER A 57 -34.20 -3.53 -3.42
N ILE A 58 -32.89 -3.62 -3.12
CA ILE A 58 -32.19 -2.68 -2.24
C ILE A 58 -32.25 -1.25 -2.81
N GLN A 59 -32.03 -1.09 -4.12
CA GLN A 59 -32.16 0.20 -4.82
C GLN A 59 -33.61 0.69 -4.83
N GLN A 60 -34.56 -0.16 -5.15
CA GLN A 60 -35.99 0.17 -5.19
C GLN A 60 -36.51 0.67 -3.85
N PHE A 61 -36.04 0.10 -2.74
CA PHE A 61 -36.34 0.55 -1.39
C PHE A 61 -35.51 1.73 -0.90
N SER A 62 -34.59 2.25 -1.70
CA SER A 62 -33.64 3.31 -1.29
C SER A 62 -32.89 2.99 0.00
N LEU A 63 -32.63 1.69 0.26
CA LEU A 63 -31.89 1.22 1.45
C LEU A 63 -30.40 1.46 1.34
N MET A 64 -29.87 1.54 0.13
CA MET A 64 -28.52 1.96 -0.20
C MET A 64 -28.54 2.75 -1.50
N SER A 65 -27.88 3.89 -1.53
CA SER A 65 -27.50 4.55 -2.77
C SER A 65 -26.22 3.88 -3.29
N VAL A 66 -26.33 3.13 -4.38
CA VAL A 66 -25.15 2.70 -5.14
C VAL A 66 -24.76 3.87 -6.01
N ASN A 67 -23.61 4.46 -5.76
CA ASN A 67 -23.09 5.50 -6.61
C ASN A 67 -22.64 4.82 -7.92
N ILE A 68 -23.52 4.90 -8.94
CA ILE A 68 -23.34 4.25 -10.25
C ILE A 68 -22.08 4.81 -10.94
N ASP A 69 -21.65 6.02 -10.59
CA ASP A 69 -20.43 6.64 -11.09
C ASP A 69 -19.15 5.85 -10.70
N ASN A 70 -19.24 4.99 -9.68
CA ASN A 70 -18.17 4.08 -9.28
C ASN A 70 -18.30 2.65 -9.86
N ILE A 71 -19.37 2.36 -10.60
CA ILE A 71 -19.52 1.10 -11.33
C ILE A 71 -19.11 1.39 -12.78
N MET A 72 -17.86 1.11 -13.11
CA MET A 72 -17.46 1.07 -14.52
C MET A 72 -18.23 -0.06 -15.21
N LEU A 73 -19.22 0.28 -16.03
CA LEU A 73 -19.67 -0.57 -17.11
C LEU A 73 -18.46 -0.73 -18.04
N VAL A 74 -17.82 -1.87 -17.99
CA VAL A 74 -16.79 -2.24 -18.96
C VAL A 74 -17.51 -2.35 -20.30
N SER A 75 -17.44 -1.28 -21.13
CA SER A 75 -17.86 -1.35 -22.53
C SER A 75 -17.02 -2.43 -23.21
N SER A 76 -17.62 -3.20 -24.09
CA SER A 76 -16.97 -4.30 -24.83
C SER A 76 -15.77 -3.87 -25.69
N ASP A 77 -15.52 -2.57 -25.82
CA ASP A 77 -14.45 -1.98 -26.63
C ASP A 77 -13.20 -1.56 -25.81
N THR A 78 -13.22 -1.72 -24.48
CA THR A 78 -12.01 -1.52 -23.70
C THR A 78 -11.14 -2.77 -23.78
N PRO A 79 -9.81 -2.64 -23.99
CA PRO A 79 -8.90 -3.80 -23.96
C PRO A 79 -9.19 -4.62 -22.70
N ASN A 80 -9.47 -5.90 -22.88
CA ASN A 80 -9.66 -6.81 -21.76
C ASN A 80 -8.31 -6.88 -21.01
N TRP A 81 -8.19 -6.15 -19.90
CA TRP A 81 -6.94 -6.08 -19.11
C TRP A 81 -6.46 -7.45 -18.67
N SER A 82 -7.35 -8.42 -18.54
CA SER A 82 -6.93 -9.80 -18.29
C SER A 82 -6.14 -10.37 -19.46
N SER A 83 -6.47 -10.03 -20.72
CA SER A 83 -5.68 -10.45 -21.89
C SER A 83 -4.42 -9.60 -22.04
N ALA A 84 -4.50 -8.27 -21.89
CA ALA A 84 -3.33 -7.40 -21.94
C ALA A 84 -2.29 -7.76 -20.85
N LEU A 85 -2.72 -8.08 -19.62
CA LEU A 85 -1.84 -8.57 -18.57
C LEU A 85 -1.23 -9.95 -18.87
N ALA A 86 -1.86 -10.77 -19.72
CA ALA A 86 -1.30 -12.04 -20.17
C ALA A 86 -0.08 -11.84 -21.08
N ASP A 87 -0.10 -10.82 -21.93
CA ASP A 87 1.02 -10.48 -22.83
C ASP A 87 2.24 -9.97 -22.06
N TYR A 88 2.03 -9.41 -20.85
CA TYR A 88 3.09 -8.94 -19.95
C TYR A 88 3.31 -9.82 -18.72
N LYS A 89 2.92 -11.10 -18.77
CA LYS A 89 3.08 -12.05 -17.68
C LYS A 89 4.48 -12.08 -17.09
N GLU A 90 5.50 -11.90 -17.89
CA GLU A 90 6.90 -11.87 -17.47
C GLU A 90 7.22 -10.69 -16.53
N VAL A 91 6.51 -9.55 -16.65
CA VAL A 91 6.68 -8.39 -15.74
C VAL A 91 6.24 -8.73 -14.31
N PHE A 92 5.33 -9.68 -14.15
CA PHE A 92 4.75 -10.08 -12.87
C PHE A 92 5.36 -11.37 -12.30
N THR A 93 6.34 -11.97 -12.99
CA THR A 93 6.94 -13.25 -12.59
C THR A 93 8.44 -13.12 -12.35
N GLY A 94 8.96 -13.90 -11.38
CA GLY A 94 10.36 -13.88 -11.02
C GLY A 94 10.74 -12.74 -10.08
N GLU A 95 12.04 -12.49 -9.95
CA GLU A 95 12.60 -11.37 -9.19
C GLU A 95 13.23 -10.36 -10.17
N GLY A 96 13.08 -9.07 -9.85
CA GLY A 96 13.58 -8.00 -10.69
C GLY A 96 15.13 -7.91 -10.63
N LYS A 97 15.68 -7.33 -11.70
CA LYS A 97 17.13 -7.10 -11.83
C LYS A 97 17.35 -5.84 -12.64
N LEU A 98 17.78 -4.77 -11.98
CA LEU A 98 18.26 -3.57 -12.65
C LEU A 98 19.71 -3.77 -13.13
N GLU A 99 20.08 -3.04 -14.15
CA GLU A 99 21.43 -3.02 -14.70
C GLU A 99 22.41 -2.50 -13.65
N GLU A 100 23.68 -2.95 -13.74
CA GLU A 100 24.81 -2.60 -12.90
C GLU A 100 24.73 -3.09 -11.45
N GLU A 101 25.80 -3.68 -10.99
CA GLU A 101 25.99 -4.02 -9.58
C GLU A 101 26.27 -2.75 -8.77
N LEU A 102 25.84 -2.73 -7.52
CA LEU A 102 26.11 -1.62 -6.61
C LEU A 102 27.35 -1.93 -5.77
N HIS A 103 28.27 -0.96 -5.75
CA HIS A 103 29.35 -0.90 -4.79
C HIS A 103 28.97 -0.04 -3.58
N LEU A 104 28.95 -0.63 -2.38
CA LEU A 104 28.72 0.07 -1.12
C LEU A 104 30.06 0.64 -0.61
N THR A 105 30.11 1.94 -0.39
CA THR A 105 31.28 2.60 0.16
C THR A 105 31.20 2.69 1.67
N VAL A 106 32.20 2.17 2.36
CA VAL A 106 32.29 2.17 3.84
C VAL A 106 33.34 3.18 4.29
N ASP A 107 33.06 3.93 5.33
CA ASP A 107 34.05 4.78 6.01
C ASP A 107 34.98 3.90 6.84
N LYS A 108 36.23 3.85 6.43
CA LYS A 108 37.28 3.02 7.07
C LYS A 108 37.67 3.50 8.48
N THR A 109 37.23 4.68 8.90
CA THR A 109 37.45 5.18 10.27
C THR A 109 36.50 4.54 11.29
N VAL A 110 35.41 3.96 10.83
CA VAL A 110 34.44 3.25 11.66
C VAL A 110 34.86 1.78 11.79
N SER A 111 35.11 1.35 13.01
CA SER A 111 35.51 -0.03 13.28
C SER A 111 34.37 -1.02 12.98
N PRO A 112 34.65 -2.11 12.25
CA PRO A 112 33.68 -3.16 12.01
C PRO A 112 33.16 -3.81 13.30
N VAL A 113 31.90 -4.28 13.25
CA VAL A 113 31.25 -4.90 14.41
C VAL A 113 30.60 -6.22 14.01
N ILE A 114 30.84 -7.24 14.83
CA ILE A 114 30.21 -8.55 14.72
C ILE A 114 29.10 -8.62 15.80
N LEU A 115 27.85 -8.55 15.37
CA LEU A 115 26.71 -8.65 16.27
C LEU A 115 26.33 -10.11 16.55
N PRO A 116 25.89 -10.43 17.78
CA PRO A 116 25.48 -11.79 18.13
C PRO A 116 24.16 -12.17 17.41
N VAL A 117 23.99 -13.48 17.23
CA VAL A 117 22.75 -14.04 16.69
C VAL A 117 21.59 -13.81 17.67
N ARG A 118 20.51 -13.20 17.21
CA ARG A 118 19.31 -12.99 18.02
C ARG A 118 18.54 -14.29 18.24
N LYS A 119 17.96 -14.44 19.42
CA LYS A 119 17.05 -15.55 19.71
C LYS A 119 15.82 -15.48 18.80
N VAL A 120 15.43 -16.62 18.26
CA VAL A 120 14.23 -16.77 17.41
C VAL A 120 13.18 -17.56 18.20
N PRO A 121 11.94 -17.07 18.32
CA PRO A 121 10.86 -17.84 18.94
C PRO A 121 10.66 -19.19 18.27
N LEU A 122 10.31 -20.22 19.04
CA LEU A 122 10.22 -21.60 18.54
C LEU A 122 9.20 -21.73 17.39
N ALA A 123 8.06 -21.02 17.49
CA ALA A 123 7.01 -21.02 16.48
C ALA A 123 7.47 -20.45 15.10
N VAL A 124 8.51 -19.62 15.06
CA VAL A 124 9.00 -18.99 13.83
C VAL A 124 10.19 -19.73 13.23
N LYS A 125 10.78 -20.66 13.97
CA LYS A 125 12.05 -21.30 13.61
C LYS A 125 11.98 -22.08 12.27
N GLU A 126 11.00 -22.98 12.16
CA GLU A 126 10.80 -23.79 10.94
C GLU A 126 10.40 -22.93 9.72
N PRO A 127 9.43 -22.02 9.79
CA PRO A 127 9.13 -21.13 8.69
C PRO A 127 10.33 -20.27 8.26
N LEU A 128 11.12 -19.78 9.23
CA LEU A 128 12.33 -19.00 8.95
C LEU A 128 13.40 -19.82 8.22
N LYS A 129 13.61 -21.08 8.65
CA LYS A 129 14.58 -21.97 7.97
C LYS A 129 14.17 -22.17 6.51
N LYS A 130 12.90 -22.48 6.26
CA LYS A 130 12.38 -22.64 4.90
C LYS A 130 12.55 -21.39 4.05
N GLU A 131 12.32 -20.21 4.63
CA GLU A 131 12.52 -18.95 3.91
C GLU A 131 13.98 -18.71 3.57
N ILE A 132 14.91 -18.96 4.51
CA ILE A 132 16.36 -18.85 4.24
C ILE A 132 16.76 -19.81 3.12
N ASP A 133 16.36 -21.09 3.20
CA ASP A 133 16.70 -22.09 2.18
C ASP A 133 16.11 -21.71 0.81
N HIS A 134 14.90 -21.16 0.79
CA HIS A 134 14.28 -20.64 -0.42
C HIS A 134 15.08 -19.48 -1.03
N LEU A 135 15.49 -18.50 -0.22
CA LEU A 135 16.30 -17.37 -0.67
C LEU A 135 17.72 -17.78 -1.12
N VAL A 136 18.29 -18.81 -0.51
CA VAL A 136 19.56 -19.39 -0.96
C VAL A 136 19.38 -20.09 -2.30
N ALA A 137 18.31 -20.86 -2.49
CA ALA A 137 18.00 -21.52 -3.75
C ALA A 137 17.74 -20.52 -4.90
N GLN A 138 17.26 -19.32 -4.58
CA GLN A 138 17.09 -18.21 -5.54
C GLN A 138 18.36 -17.36 -5.72
N GLU A 139 19.47 -17.73 -5.12
CA GLU A 139 20.72 -16.96 -5.12
C GLU A 139 20.60 -15.51 -4.58
N ILE A 140 19.54 -15.20 -3.83
CA ILE A 140 19.36 -13.91 -3.12
C ILE A 140 20.23 -13.87 -1.87
N LEU A 141 20.43 -15.03 -1.25
CA LEU A 141 21.38 -15.25 -0.16
C LEU A 141 22.49 -16.21 -0.59
N LYS A 142 23.66 -16.00 -0.03
CA LYS A 142 24.78 -16.97 -0.14
C LYS A 142 25.32 -17.29 1.26
N PRO A 143 25.57 -18.59 1.58
CA PRO A 143 26.28 -19.00 2.80
C PRO A 143 27.66 -18.36 2.88
N VAL A 144 28.14 -18.12 4.10
CA VAL A 144 29.46 -17.53 4.39
C VAL A 144 30.23 -18.42 5.35
N ASP A 145 31.27 -19.05 4.84
CA ASP A 145 32.16 -19.94 5.61
C ASP A 145 33.47 -19.27 5.99
N THR A 146 33.78 -18.13 5.37
CA THR A 146 35.02 -17.37 5.62
C THR A 146 34.83 -16.31 6.70
N PRO A 147 35.91 -15.88 7.41
CA PRO A 147 35.81 -14.74 8.32
C PRO A 147 35.29 -13.47 7.63
N THR A 148 34.50 -12.70 8.34
CA THR A 148 33.95 -11.41 7.85
C THR A 148 34.05 -10.39 8.95
N ASP A 149 34.39 -9.16 8.60
CA ASP A 149 34.52 -8.04 9.56
C ASP A 149 33.17 -7.53 10.07
N TRP A 150 32.16 -7.56 9.21
CA TRP A 150 30.80 -7.11 9.53
C TRP A 150 29.85 -8.30 9.65
N VAL A 151 29.13 -8.38 10.77
CA VAL A 151 28.02 -9.33 10.91
C VAL A 151 26.84 -8.62 11.59
N SER A 152 25.75 -8.46 10.85
CA SER A 152 24.52 -7.84 11.34
C SER A 152 23.60 -8.81 12.05
N SER A 153 22.73 -8.31 12.89
CA SER A 153 21.64 -9.10 13.45
C SER A 153 20.52 -9.27 12.42
N MET A 154 19.95 -10.47 12.38
CA MET A 154 18.76 -10.77 11.59
C MET A 154 17.50 -10.23 12.28
N VAL A 155 16.53 -9.73 11.48
CA VAL A 155 15.20 -9.35 11.92
C VAL A 155 14.16 -10.06 11.08
N VAL A 156 13.21 -10.68 11.75
CA VAL A 156 12.10 -11.42 11.13
C VAL A 156 10.82 -10.61 11.28
N VAL A 157 10.21 -10.25 10.16
CA VAL A 157 8.94 -9.53 10.13
C VAL A 157 7.87 -10.45 9.56
N MET A 158 6.79 -10.67 10.31
CA MET A 158 5.62 -11.41 9.84
C MET A 158 4.74 -10.45 9.02
N LYS A 159 4.48 -10.80 7.76
CA LYS A 159 3.50 -10.08 6.92
C LYS A 159 2.07 -10.48 7.31
N ASN A 160 1.08 -9.64 7.00
CA ASN A 160 -0.35 -9.91 7.29
C ASN A 160 -0.86 -11.22 6.64
N ASN A 161 -0.24 -11.66 5.56
CA ASN A 161 -0.55 -12.92 4.86
C ASN A 161 0.19 -14.14 5.44
N GLY A 162 0.81 -14.02 6.62
CA GLY A 162 1.56 -15.09 7.29
C GLY A 162 2.94 -15.41 6.70
N LYS A 163 3.35 -14.76 5.61
CA LYS A 163 4.70 -14.93 5.05
C LYS A 163 5.73 -14.16 5.87
N ILE A 164 6.95 -14.70 5.91
CA ILE A 164 8.08 -14.05 6.56
C ILE A 164 8.75 -13.08 5.58
N ARG A 165 9.14 -11.91 6.09
CA ARG A 165 10.12 -11.03 5.46
C ARG A 165 11.40 -11.06 6.29
N LEU A 166 12.48 -11.49 5.68
CA LEU A 166 13.80 -11.45 6.28
C LEU A 166 14.43 -10.08 6.05
N CYS A 167 14.88 -9.46 7.12
CA CYS A 167 15.58 -8.18 7.10
C CYS A 167 16.86 -8.29 7.96
N ILE A 168 17.71 -7.29 7.85
CA ILE A 168 18.84 -7.12 8.78
C ILE A 168 18.68 -5.81 9.57
N ASP A 169 19.27 -5.78 10.76
CA ASP A 169 19.38 -4.58 11.61
C ASP A 169 20.88 -4.19 11.68
N PRO A 170 21.39 -3.51 10.65
CA PRO A 170 22.82 -3.26 10.49
C PRO A 170 23.22 -1.90 11.07
N LYS A 171 22.78 -1.56 12.31
CA LYS A 171 23.04 -0.26 12.92
C LYS A 171 24.51 0.19 12.87
N PRO A 172 25.50 -0.66 13.26
CA PRO A 172 26.92 -0.29 13.16
C PRO A 172 27.36 -0.09 11.71
N LEU A 173 26.94 -0.97 10.79
CA LEU A 173 27.26 -0.84 9.37
C LEU A 173 26.66 0.45 8.78
N ASN A 174 25.41 0.79 9.15
CA ASN A 174 24.77 2.03 8.68
C ASN A 174 25.49 3.31 9.12
N GLN A 175 26.22 3.27 10.25
CA GLN A 175 27.06 4.38 10.68
C GLN A 175 28.30 4.55 9.79
N ALA A 176 28.77 3.45 9.21
CA ALA A 176 29.95 3.42 8.34
C ALA A 176 29.59 3.64 6.85
N LEU A 177 28.37 3.29 6.43
CA LEU A 177 27.96 3.41 5.03
C LEU A 177 27.84 4.87 4.60
N LYS A 178 28.50 5.21 3.51
CA LYS A 178 28.37 6.52 2.84
C LYS A 178 27.10 6.54 1.99
N ARG A 179 26.37 7.68 2.01
CA ARG A 179 25.14 7.89 1.26
C ARG A 179 25.38 8.85 0.11
N ASN A 180 24.68 8.64 -0.99
CA ASN A 180 24.75 9.50 -2.18
C ASN A 180 23.84 10.74 -2.06
N HIS A 181 22.98 10.82 -1.03
CA HIS A 181 22.05 11.93 -0.80
C HIS A 181 21.18 12.26 -2.01
N TYR A 182 20.66 11.21 -2.68
CA TYR A 182 19.73 11.40 -3.78
C TYR A 182 18.42 12.01 -3.26
N PRO A 183 17.92 13.09 -3.88
CA PRO A 183 16.66 13.72 -3.44
C PRO A 183 15.50 12.73 -3.63
N LEU A 184 14.73 12.53 -2.57
CA LEU A 184 13.53 11.71 -2.63
C LEU A 184 12.35 12.60 -3.01
N PRO A 185 11.52 12.21 -4.00
CA PRO A 185 10.39 13.01 -4.43
C PRO A 185 9.34 13.13 -3.32
N VAL A 186 8.68 14.28 -3.25
CA VAL A 186 7.55 14.53 -2.36
C VAL A 186 6.27 14.72 -3.16
N ILE A 187 5.12 14.44 -2.56
CA ILE A 187 3.82 14.50 -3.25
C ILE A 187 3.54 15.88 -3.84
N ASP A 188 4.02 16.93 -3.20
CA ASP A 188 3.76 18.31 -3.63
C ASP A 188 4.44 18.64 -4.97
N ASP A 189 5.53 17.95 -5.32
CA ASP A 189 6.21 18.09 -6.62
C ASP A 189 5.35 17.58 -7.79
N LEU A 190 4.38 16.69 -7.50
CA LEU A 190 3.53 16.06 -8.52
C LEU A 190 2.24 16.83 -8.79
N LEU A 191 1.78 17.66 -7.85
CA LEU A 191 0.47 18.32 -7.94
C LEU A 191 0.24 19.08 -9.25
N PRO A 192 1.24 19.84 -9.79
CA PRO A 192 1.06 20.54 -11.06
C PRO A 192 0.78 19.62 -12.24
N GLU A 193 1.38 18.42 -12.25
CA GLU A 193 1.22 17.45 -13.34
C GLU A 193 -0.13 16.75 -13.32
N LEU A 194 -0.78 16.70 -12.15
CA LEU A 194 -2.05 16.00 -11.94
C LEU A 194 -3.28 16.85 -12.28
N SER A 195 -3.12 18.12 -12.65
CA SER A 195 -4.23 19.07 -12.82
C SER A 195 -5.31 18.67 -13.83
N LYS A 196 -4.97 17.81 -14.80
CA LYS A 196 -5.91 17.26 -15.80
C LYS A 196 -6.08 15.74 -15.71
N ALA A 197 -5.55 15.14 -14.67
CA ALA A 197 -5.60 13.70 -14.48
C ALA A 197 -6.98 13.25 -13.99
N LYS A 198 -7.55 12.22 -14.63
CA LYS A 198 -8.89 11.69 -14.33
C LYS A 198 -8.89 10.19 -14.07
N VAL A 199 -7.84 9.51 -14.48
CA VAL A 199 -7.71 8.05 -14.32
C VAL A 199 -6.33 7.73 -13.78
N PHE A 200 -6.28 6.83 -12.82
CA PHE A 200 -5.05 6.52 -12.09
C PHE A 200 -4.84 5.01 -11.97
N SER A 201 -3.58 4.58 -12.02
CA SER A 201 -3.13 3.25 -11.60
C SER A 201 -1.95 3.39 -10.65
N VAL A 202 -1.79 2.43 -9.76
CA VAL A 202 -0.60 2.29 -8.93
C VAL A 202 -0.07 0.87 -9.07
N GLU A 203 1.18 0.78 -9.46
CA GLU A 203 1.92 -0.46 -9.61
C GLU A 203 2.96 -0.55 -8.49
N ASP A 204 3.08 -1.74 -7.84
CA ASP A 204 4.03 -1.99 -6.75
C ASP A 204 5.24 -2.77 -7.30
N ALA A 205 6.44 -2.24 -7.13
CA ALA A 205 7.67 -2.94 -7.49
C ALA A 205 7.89 -4.12 -6.55
N LYS A 206 7.91 -5.33 -7.13
CA LYS A 206 8.04 -6.57 -6.35
C LYS A 206 9.39 -6.63 -5.65
N ASN A 207 9.40 -6.63 -4.30
CA ASN A 207 10.61 -6.64 -3.48
C ASN A 207 11.62 -5.53 -3.87
N GLY A 208 11.17 -4.33 -4.13
CA GLY A 208 11.86 -3.18 -4.72
C GLY A 208 13.39 -3.19 -4.63
N PHE A 209 13.94 -3.17 -3.41
CA PHE A 209 15.39 -3.12 -3.21
C PHE A 209 16.14 -4.35 -3.79
N TRP A 210 15.51 -5.50 -3.91
CA TRP A 210 16.16 -6.69 -4.48
C TRP A 210 16.43 -6.59 -5.98
N HIS A 211 15.88 -5.60 -6.66
CA HIS A 211 16.25 -5.30 -8.05
C HIS A 211 17.72 -4.89 -8.18
N ILE A 212 18.34 -4.41 -7.10
CA ILE A 212 19.74 -3.98 -7.08
C ILE A 212 20.62 -5.14 -6.66
N GLN A 213 21.51 -5.58 -7.55
CA GLN A 213 22.55 -6.54 -7.21
C GLN A 213 23.70 -5.82 -6.51
N LEU A 214 24.29 -6.48 -5.54
CA LEU A 214 25.52 -6.04 -4.87
C LEU A 214 26.73 -6.72 -5.52
N ASP A 215 27.82 -5.99 -5.69
CA ASP A 215 29.09 -6.61 -6.01
C ASP A 215 29.57 -7.53 -4.86
N THR A 216 30.61 -8.31 -5.10
CA THR A 216 31.06 -9.30 -4.15
C THR A 216 31.48 -8.67 -2.82
N ASP A 217 32.23 -7.59 -2.85
CA ASP A 217 32.75 -6.92 -1.64
C ASP A 217 31.60 -6.33 -0.82
N SER A 218 30.68 -5.61 -1.47
CA SER A 218 29.48 -5.05 -0.84
C SER A 218 28.57 -6.12 -0.27
N SER A 219 28.47 -7.25 -0.93
CA SER A 219 27.71 -8.40 -0.45
C SER A 219 28.24 -8.90 0.89
N PHE A 220 29.58 -8.95 1.08
CA PHE A 220 30.18 -9.34 2.35
C PHE A 220 29.85 -8.40 3.50
N PHE A 221 29.71 -7.09 3.26
CA PHE A 221 29.25 -6.14 4.30
C PHE A 221 27.86 -6.47 4.84
N THR A 222 27.02 -7.11 4.03
CA THR A 222 25.64 -7.48 4.41
C THR A 222 25.53 -8.82 5.12
N THR A 223 26.66 -9.40 5.55
CA THR A 223 26.66 -10.67 6.28
C THR A 223 25.85 -10.57 7.57
N PHE A 224 25.06 -11.59 7.84
CA PHE A 224 24.26 -11.70 9.06
C PHE A 224 24.30 -13.11 9.64
N GLY A 225 24.14 -13.18 10.96
CA GLY A 225 24.13 -14.44 11.69
C GLY A 225 22.75 -15.06 11.79
N THR A 226 22.65 -16.37 11.58
CA THR A 226 21.45 -17.18 11.81
C THR A 226 21.76 -18.34 12.77
N LEU A 227 20.73 -19.07 13.21
CA LEU A 227 20.90 -20.29 14.00
C LEU A 227 21.60 -21.44 13.24
N TRP A 228 21.71 -21.32 11.93
CA TRP A 228 22.22 -22.36 11.02
C TRP A 228 23.52 -21.94 10.31
N GLY A 229 24.17 -20.89 10.76
CA GLY A 229 25.35 -20.32 10.15
C GLY A 229 25.16 -18.88 9.70
N ARG A 230 26.13 -18.38 8.93
CA ARG A 230 26.09 -17.01 8.40
C ARG A 230 25.69 -17.04 6.93
N ASN A 231 24.96 -15.99 6.52
CA ASN A 231 24.60 -15.74 5.14
C ASN A 231 24.90 -14.28 4.79
N ARG A 232 25.12 -13.99 3.52
CA ARG A 232 25.24 -12.65 2.97
C ARG A 232 24.20 -12.43 1.87
N TRP A 233 23.77 -11.21 1.70
CA TRP A 233 22.88 -10.81 0.63
C TRP A 233 23.67 -10.59 -0.67
N THR A 234 23.19 -11.09 -1.78
CA THR A 234 23.69 -10.78 -3.12
C THR A 234 22.94 -9.62 -3.74
N ARG A 235 21.83 -9.24 -3.12
CA ARG A 235 20.96 -8.15 -3.49
C ARG A 235 20.80 -7.18 -2.34
N MET A 236 20.42 -5.94 -2.62
CA MET A 236 20.23 -4.89 -1.61
C MET A 236 19.20 -5.34 -0.56
N PRO A 237 19.58 -5.56 0.69
CA PRO A 237 18.64 -5.98 1.73
C PRO A 237 17.86 -4.79 2.30
N PHE A 238 16.70 -5.11 2.89
CA PHE A 238 15.99 -4.16 3.73
C PHE A 238 16.78 -3.90 5.03
N GLY A 239 16.91 -2.62 5.41
CA GLY A 239 17.58 -2.18 6.63
C GLY A 239 18.87 -1.38 6.40
N ILE A 240 19.46 -1.40 5.20
CA ILE A 240 20.64 -0.59 4.87
C ILE A 240 20.22 0.86 4.56
N SER A 241 20.96 1.82 5.12
CA SER A 241 20.62 3.25 5.01
C SER A 241 20.61 3.81 3.57
N PRO A 242 21.51 3.44 2.65
CA PRO A 242 21.49 3.95 1.28
C PRO A 242 20.42 3.31 0.37
N ALA A 243 19.71 2.25 0.81
CA ALA A 243 18.80 1.49 -0.04
C ALA A 243 17.67 2.33 -0.67
N PRO A 244 16.95 3.19 0.08
CA PRO A 244 15.86 3.97 -0.51
C PRO A 244 16.33 4.94 -1.59
N GLU A 245 17.44 5.65 -1.34
CA GLU A 245 18.00 6.64 -2.26
C GLU A 245 18.53 5.99 -3.53
N GLU A 246 19.25 4.90 -3.39
CA GLU A 246 19.83 4.20 -4.52
C GLU A 246 18.77 3.52 -5.37
N PHE A 247 17.73 2.95 -4.75
CA PHE A 247 16.62 2.37 -5.48
C PHE A 247 15.84 3.44 -6.25
N GLN A 248 15.50 4.56 -5.61
CA GLN A 248 14.82 5.68 -6.28
C GLN A 248 15.63 6.17 -7.47
N ARG A 249 16.92 6.45 -7.29
CA ARG A 249 17.80 6.93 -8.36
C ARG A 249 17.81 6.00 -9.57
N ARG A 250 17.91 4.68 -9.34
CA ARG A 250 17.92 3.69 -10.42
C ARG A 250 16.57 3.54 -11.08
N LEU A 251 15.48 3.61 -10.30
CA LEU A 251 14.13 3.54 -10.83
C LEU A 251 13.81 4.76 -11.68
N ASP A 252 14.17 5.98 -11.21
CA ASP A 252 14.05 7.21 -11.98
C ASP A 252 14.84 7.14 -13.31
N THR A 253 16.06 6.62 -13.26
CA THR A 253 16.88 6.42 -14.47
C THR A 253 16.24 5.41 -15.42
N ALA A 254 15.73 4.28 -14.91
CA ALA A 254 15.13 3.23 -15.72
C ALA A 254 13.81 3.68 -16.38
N LEU A 255 13.02 4.50 -15.69
CA LEU A 255 11.72 5.00 -16.16
C LEU A 255 11.80 6.41 -16.77
N ALA A 256 12.99 6.99 -16.90
CA ALA A 256 13.18 8.31 -17.48
C ALA A 256 12.54 8.45 -18.85
N GLY A 257 11.90 9.60 -19.09
CA GLY A 257 11.23 9.94 -20.35
C GLY A 257 9.84 9.36 -20.52
N LEU A 258 9.31 8.57 -19.59
CA LEU A 258 7.93 8.12 -19.62
C LEU A 258 7.02 9.24 -19.08
N GLN A 259 6.15 9.77 -19.94
CA GLN A 259 5.18 10.79 -19.54
C GLN A 259 4.05 10.18 -18.71
N GLY A 260 3.66 10.85 -17.63
CA GLY A 260 2.56 10.42 -16.76
C GLY A 260 2.83 9.13 -15.97
N VAL A 261 4.11 8.79 -15.78
CA VAL A 261 4.59 7.68 -14.97
C VAL A 261 5.54 8.23 -13.92
N VAL A 262 5.19 8.09 -12.66
CA VAL A 262 5.90 8.68 -11.54
C VAL A 262 6.28 7.60 -10.52
N PRO A 263 7.54 7.18 -10.48
CA PRO A 263 8.01 6.25 -9.49
C PRO A 263 8.33 6.95 -8.16
N ILE A 264 7.80 6.44 -7.07
CA ILE A 264 8.17 6.86 -5.71
C ILE A 264 8.34 5.64 -4.84
N PHE A 265 9.56 5.32 -4.48
CA PHE A 265 9.94 4.09 -3.78
C PHE A 265 9.43 2.84 -4.51
N ASP A 266 8.72 1.96 -3.80
CA ASP A 266 8.18 0.73 -4.36
C ASP A 266 6.91 0.97 -5.22
N ASP A 267 6.28 2.16 -5.13
CA ASP A 267 5.03 2.48 -5.81
C ASP A 267 5.29 3.32 -7.08
N ILE A 268 4.65 2.94 -8.17
CA ILE A 268 4.71 3.67 -9.45
C ILE A 268 3.29 4.14 -9.77
N LEU A 269 3.09 5.47 -9.77
CA LEU A 269 1.83 6.09 -10.15
C LEU A 269 1.78 6.26 -11.67
N ILE A 270 0.69 5.86 -12.29
CA ILE A 270 0.35 6.15 -13.67
C ILE A 270 -0.94 6.95 -13.68
N TYR A 271 -0.97 8.06 -14.42
CA TYR A 271 -2.18 8.86 -14.57
C TYR A 271 -2.48 9.16 -16.03
N GLY A 272 -3.77 9.19 -16.35
CA GLY A 272 -4.29 9.55 -17.67
C GLY A 272 -4.92 10.93 -17.64
N VAL A 273 -4.63 11.73 -18.67
CA VAL A 273 -5.14 13.08 -18.86
C VAL A 273 -6.01 13.17 -20.12
N GLY A 274 -7.03 14.01 -20.10
CA GLY A 274 -7.91 14.27 -21.24
C GLY A 274 -9.02 15.25 -20.89
N GLU A 275 -9.63 15.86 -21.88
CA GLU A 275 -10.80 16.73 -21.67
C GLU A 275 -12.02 15.88 -21.25
N THR A 276 -12.14 14.69 -21.83
CA THR A 276 -13.16 13.71 -21.47
C THR A 276 -12.56 12.54 -20.69
N LYS A 277 -13.39 11.80 -19.97
CA LYS A 277 -12.97 10.59 -19.27
C LYS A 277 -12.50 9.50 -20.24
N ALA A 278 -13.11 9.42 -21.42
CA ALA A 278 -12.71 8.45 -22.46
C ALA A 278 -11.30 8.73 -22.98
N GLU A 279 -10.97 9.96 -23.29
CA GLU A 279 -9.62 10.37 -23.68
C GLU A 279 -8.60 10.11 -22.58
N ALA A 280 -8.97 10.40 -21.33
CA ALA A 280 -8.09 10.13 -20.19
C ALA A 280 -7.82 8.62 -20.01
N ILE A 281 -8.80 7.75 -20.25
CA ILE A 281 -8.63 6.29 -20.23
C ILE A 281 -7.69 5.84 -21.34
N GLU A 282 -7.90 6.29 -22.56
CA GLU A 282 -7.04 5.93 -23.69
C GLU A 282 -5.59 6.38 -23.48
N ASN A 283 -5.40 7.61 -23.03
CA ASN A 283 -4.10 8.14 -22.68
C ASN A 283 -3.42 7.37 -21.55
N HIS A 284 -4.19 7.02 -20.50
CA HIS A 284 -3.73 6.20 -19.38
C HIS A 284 -3.25 4.82 -19.85
N ASP A 285 -4.04 4.15 -20.68
CA ASP A 285 -3.75 2.80 -21.14
C ASP A 285 -2.49 2.75 -22.01
N GLN A 286 -2.31 3.73 -22.87
CA GLN A 286 -1.09 3.86 -23.67
C GLN A 286 0.16 4.03 -22.77
N ARG A 287 0.05 4.85 -21.71
CA ARG A 287 1.13 5.05 -20.74
C ARG A 287 1.43 3.78 -19.96
N LEU A 288 0.40 3.04 -19.55
CA LEU A 288 0.54 1.79 -18.81
C LEU A 288 1.21 0.70 -19.67
N ILE A 289 0.83 0.57 -20.94
CA ILE A 289 1.49 -0.34 -21.89
C ILE A 289 2.97 0.03 -22.03
N THR A 290 3.26 1.32 -22.25
CA THR A 290 4.64 1.81 -22.36
C THR A 290 5.46 1.53 -21.11
N LEU A 291 4.84 1.65 -19.90
CA LEU A 291 5.48 1.25 -18.66
C LEU A 291 5.81 -0.24 -18.64
N PHE A 292 4.88 -1.12 -19.02
CA PHE A 292 5.12 -2.56 -19.02
C PHE A 292 6.24 -2.96 -19.99
N GLU A 293 6.30 -2.37 -21.17
CA GLU A 293 7.40 -2.56 -22.11
C GLU A 293 8.74 -2.10 -21.52
N ARG A 294 8.74 -0.95 -20.84
CA ARG A 294 9.93 -0.44 -20.15
C ARG A 294 10.33 -1.36 -18.99
N CYS A 295 9.38 -1.84 -18.19
CA CYS A 295 9.63 -2.80 -17.11
C CYS A 295 10.26 -4.09 -17.66
N LYS A 296 9.73 -4.60 -18.78
CA LYS A 296 10.29 -5.78 -19.45
C LYS A 296 11.72 -5.53 -19.91
N SER A 297 11.99 -4.42 -20.59
CA SER A 297 13.31 -4.09 -21.13
C SER A 297 14.36 -3.81 -20.06
N LYS A 298 13.94 -3.24 -18.91
CA LYS A 298 14.83 -2.87 -17.78
C LYS A 298 14.88 -3.90 -16.65
N GLY A 299 14.18 -5.02 -16.79
CA GLY A 299 14.18 -6.09 -15.79
C GLY A 299 13.44 -5.72 -14.49
N ILE A 300 12.52 -4.74 -14.54
CA ILE A 300 11.67 -4.37 -13.39
C ILE A 300 10.54 -5.39 -13.28
N LYS A 301 10.28 -5.88 -12.06
CA LYS A 301 9.18 -6.80 -11.77
C LYS A 301 8.17 -6.15 -10.83
N LEU A 302 6.90 -6.35 -11.15
CA LEU A 302 5.75 -5.79 -10.43
C LEU A 302 5.02 -6.87 -9.64
N ASN A 303 4.35 -6.47 -8.57
CA ASN A 303 3.56 -7.37 -7.73
C ASN A 303 2.08 -7.32 -8.14
N LYS A 304 1.65 -8.26 -8.96
CA LYS A 304 0.29 -8.33 -9.51
C LYS A 304 -0.82 -8.21 -8.45
N GLU A 305 -0.62 -8.75 -7.24
CA GLU A 305 -1.62 -8.72 -6.17
C GLU A 305 -1.84 -7.33 -5.58
N LYS A 306 -0.87 -6.43 -5.73
CA LYS A 306 -0.93 -5.07 -5.19
C LYS A 306 -1.21 -4.01 -6.25
N CYS A 307 -1.05 -4.34 -7.53
CA CYS A 307 -1.33 -3.42 -8.61
C CYS A 307 -2.81 -3.05 -8.65
N LYS A 308 -3.09 -1.78 -8.89
CA LYS A 308 -4.43 -1.21 -8.97
C LYS A 308 -4.58 -0.45 -10.28
N PHE A 309 -5.57 -0.83 -11.07
CA PHE A 309 -5.72 -0.35 -12.45
C PHE A 309 -6.97 0.52 -12.63
N ARG A 310 -6.85 1.59 -13.43
CA ARG A 310 -7.95 2.44 -13.92
C ARG A 310 -8.93 2.92 -12.85
N LEU A 311 -8.41 3.43 -11.74
CA LEU A 311 -9.22 3.98 -10.66
C LEU A 311 -9.51 5.47 -10.89
N SER A 312 -10.66 5.96 -10.44
CA SER A 312 -10.98 7.39 -10.38
C SER A 312 -10.26 8.11 -9.25
N GLU A 313 -9.88 7.36 -8.22
CA GLU A 313 -9.04 7.83 -7.11
C GLU A 313 -8.12 6.73 -6.61
N VAL A 314 -6.97 7.10 -6.08
CA VAL A 314 -5.94 6.14 -5.65
C VAL A 314 -5.19 6.64 -4.41
N SER A 315 -4.93 5.72 -3.47
CA SER A 315 -4.02 6.00 -2.36
C SER A 315 -2.57 5.91 -2.82
N PHE A 316 -1.85 7.01 -2.68
CA PHE A 316 -0.44 7.13 -3.07
C PHE A 316 0.29 8.02 -2.08
N MET A 317 1.45 7.60 -1.59
CA MET A 317 2.22 8.29 -0.55
C MET A 317 1.39 8.70 0.68
N GLY A 318 0.39 7.90 1.04
CA GLY A 318 -0.49 8.15 2.20
C GLY A 318 -1.52 9.26 1.98
N HIS A 319 -1.74 9.68 0.75
CA HIS A 319 -2.79 10.60 0.33
C HIS A 319 -3.73 9.90 -0.65
N VAL A 320 -4.93 10.44 -0.82
CA VAL A 320 -5.82 10.03 -1.90
C VAL A 320 -5.74 11.09 -3.00
N ILE A 321 -5.36 10.64 -4.20
CA ILE A 321 -5.30 11.44 -5.43
C ILE A 321 -6.57 11.17 -6.23
N SER A 322 -7.26 12.20 -6.69
CA SER A 322 -8.47 12.11 -7.54
C SER A 322 -8.52 13.24 -8.54
N GLU A 323 -9.47 13.22 -9.48
CA GLU A 323 -9.73 14.33 -10.41
C GLU A 323 -10.04 15.65 -9.66
N GLU A 324 -10.68 15.56 -8.49
CA GLU A 324 -11.04 16.73 -7.68
C GLU A 324 -9.84 17.39 -6.98
N GLY A 325 -8.75 16.64 -6.79
CA GLY A 325 -7.56 17.09 -6.05
C GLY A 325 -7.01 16.05 -5.09
N LEU A 326 -6.20 16.52 -4.17
CA LEU A 326 -5.54 15.74 -3.14
C LEU A 326 -6.39 15.72 -1.86
N LYS A 327 -6.65 14.54 -1.33
CA LYS A 327 -7.39 14.31 -0.08
C LYS A 327 -6.47 13.61 0.94
N PRO A 328 -6.69 13.81 2.25
CA PRO A 328 -6.00 13.00 3.25
C PRO A 328 -6.49 11.54 3.18
N ASP A 329 -5.61 10.60 3.52
CA ASP A 329 -5.99 9.17 3.57
C ASP A 329 -7.08 8.95 4.65
N PRO A 330 -8.25 8.38 4.31
CA PRO A 330 -9.33 8.12 5.26
C PRO A 330 -8.89 7.27 6.47
N ALA A 331 -7.98 6.32 6.27
CA ALA A 331 -7.44 5.50 7.36
C ALA A 331 -6.65 6.33 8.38
N LYS A 332 -5.97 7.39 7.94
CA LYS A 332 -5.25 8.30 8.84
C LYS A 332 -6.21 9.23 9.59
N ILE A 333 -7.27 9.69 8.91
CA ILE A 333 -8.35 10.45 9.56
C ILE A 333 -8.97 9.60 10.67
N GLN A 334 -9.36 8.38 10.34
CA GLN A 334 -9.94 7.44 11.28
C GLN A 334 -8.99 7.15 12.46
N GLY A 335 -7.70 6.92 12.19
CA GLY A 335 -6.69 6.70 13.22
C GLY A 335 -6.58 7.84 14.22
N VAL A 336 -6.74 9.09 13.80
CA VAL A 336 -6.78 10.25 14.71
C VAL A 336 -8.13 10.34 15.46
N GLN A 337 -9.24 10.04 14.77
CA GLN A 337 -10.57 10.05 15.39
C GLN A 337 -10.70 9.02 16.52
N GLU A 338 -10.19 7.81 16.30
CA GLU A 338 -10.25 6.69 17.25
C GLU A 338 -9.18 6.79 18.35
N MET A 339 -8.23 7.72 18.23
CA MET A 339 -7.17 7.86 19.23
C MET A 339 -7.74 8.22 20.59
N PRO A 340 -7.39 7.48 21.66
CA PRO A 340 -7.79 7.82 23.03
C PRO A 340 -7.13 9.13 23.48
N THR A 341 -7.65 9.71 24.56
CA THR A 341 -7.02 10.86 25.20
C THR A 341 -5.58 10.52 25.60
N PRO A 342 -4.59 11.37 25.27
CA PRO A 342 -3.19 11.12 25.64
C PRO A 342 -2.99 11.06 27.16
N GLU A 343 -2.30 10.03 27.63
CA GLU A 343 -1.98 9.83 29.06
C GLU A 343 -0.50 10.08 29.37
N SER A 344 0.31 10.38 28.35
CA SER A 344 1.74 10.61 28.48
C SER A 344 2.28 11.61 27.46
N LYS A 345 3.48 12.18 27.73
CA LYS A 345 4.21 12.98 26.74
C LYS A 345 4.46 12.19 25.43
N GLN A 346 4.63 10.89 25.54
CA GLN A 346 4.85 10.03 24.37
C GLN A 346 3.58 9.91 23.50
N ASP A 347 2.40 9.82 24.12
CA ASP A 347 1.13 9.80 23.38
C ASP A 347 0.86 11.13 22.70
N VAL A 348 1.16 12.25 23.38
CA VAL A 348 1.08 13.58 22.76
C VAL A 348 2.04 13.69 21.56
N LYS A 349 3.28 13.21 21.67
CA LYS A 349 4.22 13.18 20.54
C LYS A 349 3.68 12.36 19.37
N ARG A 350 3.08 11.20 19.66
CA ARG A 350 2.47 10.34 18.65
C ARG A 350 1.29 11.03 17.94
N LEU A 351 0.39 11.64 18.72
CA LEU A 351 -0.72 12.42 18.20
C LEU A 351 -0.24 13.56 17.30
N LEU A 352 0.68 14.38 17.80
CA LEU A 352 1.22 15.52 17.03
C LEU A 352 1.94 15.07 15.76
N GLY A 353 2.64 13.93 15.78
CA GLY A 353 3.24 13.34 14.59
C GLY A 353 2.19 12.97 13.52
N MET A 354 1.08 12.35 13.91
CA MET A 354 -0.03 12.02 13.01
C MET A 354 -0.72 13.29 12.47
N VAL A 355 -0.99 14.23 13.36
CA VAL A 355 -1.67 15.49 13.03
C VAL A 355 -0.81 16.38 12.12
N ASN A 356 0.49 16.44 12.33
CA ASN A 356 1.43 17.24 11.52
C ASN A 356 1.41 16.80 10.05
N TYR A 357 1.24 15.50 9.80
CA TYR A 357 1.08 14.97 8.44
C TYR A 357 -0.17 15.52 7.74
N LEU A 358 -1.25 15.80 8.50
CA LEU A 358 -2.52 16.33 7.99
C LEU A 358 -2.57 17.87 7.94
N GLN A 359 -1.50 18.55 8.38
CA GLN A 359 -1.48 20.01 8.54
C GLN A 359 -1.83 20.76 7.25
N LYS A 360 -1.41 20.27 6.08
CA LYS A 360 -1.71 20.89 4.80
C LYS A 360 -3.20 20.89 4.44
N PHE A 361 -3.98 19.96 5.00
CA PHE A 361 -5.42 19.85 4.75
C PHE A 361 -6.28 20.60 5.78
N ALA A 362 -5.73 20.98 6.91
CA ALA A 362 -6.48 21.58 7.99
C ALA A 362 -5.86 22.93 8.39
N PRO A 363 -6.39 24.06 7.87
CA PRO A 363 -5.98 25.37 8.32
C PRO A 363 -6.19 25.51 9.82
N ASN A 364 -5.35 26.29 10.50
CA ASN A 364 -5.38 26.53 11.95
C ASN A 364 -5.06 25.31 12.86
N LEU A 365 -4.63 24.19 12.28
CA LEU A 365 -4.25 23.01 13.05
C LEU A 365 -3.05 23.28 13.98
N SER A 366 -2.15 24.16 13.56
CA SER A 366 -1.00 24.59 14.37
C SER A 366 -1.44 25.30 15.66
N GLU A 367 -2.42 26.20 15.56
CA GLU A 367 -3.00 26.91 16.69
C GLU A 367 -3.76 25.92 17.59
N ALA A 368 -4.61 25.08 17.00
CA ALA A 368 -5.36 24.08 17.72
C ALA A 368 -4.48 23.08 18.51
N THR A 369 -3.25 22.82 18.07
CA THR A 369 -2.31 21.92 18.76
C THR A 369 -1.42 22.61 19.79
N ALA A 370 -1.38 23.94 19.84
CA ALA A 370 -0.47 24.70 20.73
C ALA A 370 -0.57 24.28 22.21
N PRO A 371 -1.76 24.12 22.81
CA PRO A 371 -1.86 23.71 24.23
C PRO A 371 -1.27 22.32 24.50
N MET A 372 -1.32 21.41 23.53
CA MET A 372 -0.74 20.07 23.68
C MET A 372 0.79 20.10 23.50
N ARG A 373 1.33 20.99 22.65
CA ARG A 373 2.78 21.17 22.50
C ARG A 373 3.44 21.67 23.77
N GLU A 374 2.74 22.49 24.56
CA GLU A 374 3.24 22.99 25.84
C GLU A 374 3.57 21.84 26.83
N LEU A 375 2.80 20.74 26.78
CA LEU A 375 3.06 19.56 27.60
C LEU A 375 4.38 18.85 27.25
N LEU A 376 4.95 19.09 26.07
CA LEU A 376 6.18 18.43 25.63
C LEU A 376 7.44 19.13 26.08
N LYS A 377 7.37 20.38 26.54
CA LYS A 377 8.53 21.11 27.08
C LYS A 377 9.16 20.34 28.22
N GLU A 378 10.49 20.35 28.30
CA GLU A 378 11.22 19.56 29.31
C GLU A 378 10.90 20.03 30.73
N GLU A 379 10.75 21.32 30.93
CA GLU A 379 10.40 21.96 32.17
C GLU A 379 9.00 21.64 32.71
N ASN A 380 8.06 21.24 31.83
CA ASN A 380 6.69 20.99 32.23
C ASN A 380 6.49 19.52 32.64
N GLN A 381 5.86 19.29 33.78
CA GLN A 381 5.31 17.98 34.11
C GLN A 381 4.10 17.68 33.23
N PHE A 382 3.91 16.41 32.89
CA PHE A 382 2.72 16.01 32.14
C PHE A 382 1.49 16.09 33.06
N LEU A 383 0.64 17.06 32.80
CA LEU A 383 -0.65 17.24 33.46
C LEU A 383 -1.69 17.54 32.38
N TRP A 384 -2.59 16.59 32.15
CA TRP A 384 -3.68 16.76 31.18
C TRP A 384 -4.85 17.50 31.85
N ASP A 385 -5.17 18.68 31.34
CA ASP A 385 -6.31 19.48 31.74
C ASP A 385 -7.41 19.38 30.67
N GLU A 386 -8.61 18.91 31.07
CA GLU A 386 -9.74 18.75 30.13
C GLU A 386 -10.25 20.09 29.59
N GLU A 387 -10.13 21.18 30.33
CA GLU A 387 -10.57 22.50 29.91
C GLU A 387 -9.62 23.12 28.87
N VAL A 388 -8.34 22.77 28.90
CA VAL A 388 -7.30 23.31 28.01
C VAL A 388 -6.92 22.27 26.93
N GLN A 389 -6.31 21.16 27.34
CA GLN A 389 -5.86 20.13 26.40
C GLN A 389 -6.99 19.30 25.85
N GLY A 390 -8.02 18.99 26.66
CA GLY A 390 -9.19 18.25 26.20
C GLY A 390 -10.00 19.00 25.15
N ARG A 391 -10.22 20.30 25.30
CA ARG A 391 -10.85 21.14 24.25
C ARG A 391 -9.96 21.21 23.00
N SER A 392 -8.67 21.38 23.16
CA SER A 392 -7.69 21.40 22.09
C SER A 392 -7.74 20.08 21.28
N PHE A 393 -7.75 18.94 21.95
CA PHE A 393 -7.81 17.62 21.34
C PHE A 393 -9.12 17.40 20.56
N LYS A 394 -10.26 17.77 21.12
CA LYS A 394 -11.57 17.73 20.42
C LYS A 394 -11.59 18.62 19.19
N ARG A 395 -11.01 19.83 19.29
CA ARG A 395 -10.93 20.76 18.15
C ARG A 395 -10.05 20.23 17.05
N VAL A 396 -8.90 19.61 17.37
CA VAL A 396 -8.02 18.96 16.40
C VAL A 396 -8.76 17.83 15.66
N LYS A 397 -9.46 16.95 16.38
CA LYS A 397 -10.26 15.88 15.74
C LYS A 397 -11.32 16.45 14.79
N GLN A 398 -12.00 17.51 15.18
CA GLN A 398 -13.01 18.16 14.34
C GLN A 398 -12.40 18.77 13.07
N LEU A 399 -11.30 19.54 13.17
CA LEU A 399 -10.61 20.15 12.04
C LEU A 399 -10.14 19.10 11.02
N ILE A 400 -9.69 17.95 11.48
CA ILE A 400 -9.24 16.86 10.60
C ILE A 400 -10.41 16.22 9.85
N VAL A 401 -11.58 16.09 10.48
CA VAL A 401 -12.79 15.57 9.82
C VAL A 401 -13.32 16.54 8.77
N GLU A 402 -13.28 17.83 9.06
CA GLU A 402 -13.72 18.91 8.18
C GLU A 402 -12.70 19.25 7.08
N SER A 403 -11.59 18.48 6.98
CA SER A 403 -10.49 18.77 6.06
C SER A 403 -10.94 18.85 4.60
N PRO A 404 -10.69 19.96 3.90
CA PRO A 404 -11.10 20.12 2.51
C PRO A 404 -10.22 19.31 1.55
N VAL A 405 -10.73 19.12 0.34
CA VAL A 405 -9.93 18.66 -0.80
C VAL A 405 -9.02 19.79 -1.27
N LEU A 406 -7.73 19.53 -1.36
CA LEU A 406 -6.78 20.46 -1.96
C LEU A 406 -6.84 20.33 -3.48
N LYS A 407 -7.33 21.35 -4.16
CA LYS A 407 -7.38 21.39 -5.62
C LYS A 407 -5.98 21.50 -6.21
N TYR A 408 -5.80 20.95 -7.40
CA TYR A 408 -4.60 21.18 -8.21
C TYR A 408 -4.59 22.62 -8.73
N PHE A 409 -3.44 23.21 -8.83
CA PHE A 409 -3.23 24.55 -9.37
C PHE A 409 -2.65 24.49 -10.78
#